data_58b9d8a628db5945a9b0a94200688fd1
#
_entry.id   58b9d8a628db5945a9b0a94200688fd1
#
_cell.length_a   1.000
_cell.length_b   1.000
_cell.length_c   1.000
_cell.angle_alpha   90.00
_cell.angle_beta   90.00
_cell.angle_gamma   90.00
#
_symmetry.space_group_name_H-M   'P 1'
#
loop_
_entity.id
_entity.type
_entity.pdbx_description
1 polymer ?
#
loop_
_entity_poly.entity_id
_entity_poly.type
_entity_poly.pdbx_seq_one_letter_code
_entity_poly.pdbx_strand_id
1 'polypeptide(L)'
;MNSRRDFLQKITAASVAVPFLSECASGSSKDSSHQSYNGPVLKVAIMGLGSYGTRVAEAMQSCKKAKLVGAISGTPSKIKDWQSKYNIPEKNCYSYENFDRIKDNPDIDAVYVITPNALHHDQVIRVSKAGKHAISEKPMSVNAQLGQEMIDACKNANVKLLVGYRMHFEPHTLEVIRMRKAGEFGKIMFFQGLSGFVIGDPTQWRLNRELAGGGAMMDIGIYSINGSRYMIGEDPVWVTAQETKTNPEKFKEGVDETIQFQLGFPGGAVASCLSTYSMNNLDRFFLNGEKGFAELLPATGYGPIKGRTDKGELNQPVVTHQTVQMEEMSDIILQNKQPIVPVDGNEAVKDLKIIDAIYLAIKTGKRVDLKL
;
A
#
# COMPACT_ATOMS: atom_id res chain seq x y z
N MET A 1 -3.78 -15.27 55.83
CA MET A 1 -2.47 -14.66 55.47
C MET A 1 -1.44 -15.78 55.43
N ASN A 2 -1.21 -16.42 54.31
CA ASN A 2 -0.12 -17.33 54.11
C ASN A 2 0.60 -16.94 52.82
N SER A 3 1.86 -16.74 53.02
CA SER A 3 2.80 -15.99 52.22
C SER A 3 3.21 -16.73 50.94
N ARG A 4 3.38 -15.96 49.86
CA ARG A 4 3.96 -16.37 48.55
C ARG A 4 5.35 -17.06 48.65
N ARG A 5 5.86 -17.30 49.83
CA ARG A 5 7.19 -17.92 50.08
C ARG A 5 7.17 -19.44 50.12
N ASP A 6 6.00 -20.07 50.37
CA ASP A 6 5.91 -21.54 50.51
C ASP A 6 5.68 -22.27 49.20
N PHE A 7 5.42 -21.56 48.11
CA PHE A 7 5.23 -22.17 46.78
C PHE A 7 6.55 -22.44 46.02
N LEU A 8 7.64 -21.78 46.40
CA LEU A 8 8.93 -21.88 45.67
C LEU A 8 9.92 -22.89 46.27
N GLN A 9 9.56 -23.66 47.30
CA GLN A 9 10.49 -24.62 47.95
C GLN A 9 10.18 -26.08 47.62
N LYS A 10 9.29 -26.42 46.70
CA LYS A 10 8.94 -27.83 46.36
C LYS A 10 9.24 -28.26 44.92
N ILE A 11 10.16 -27.61 44.23
CA ILE A 11 10.68 -28.14 42.95
C ILE A 11 12.21 -28.23 43.03
N THR A 12 12.71 -29.22 43.77
CA THR A 12 14.06 -29.74 43.61
C THR A 12 14.03 -31.25 43.85
N ALA A 13 14.65 -31.98 42.93
CA ALA A 13 14.98 -33.39 42.95
C ALA A 13 14.00 -34.37 42.27
N ALA A 14 14.20 -34.54 40.96
CA ALA A 14 14.18 -35.86 40.31
C ALA A 14 15.02 -35.79 39.00
N SER A 15 16.31 -35.92 39.13
CA SER A 15 17.24 -36.17 38.01
C SER A 15 17.15 -37.62 37.62
N VAL A 16 16.56 -37.94 36.48
CA VAL A 16 16.67 -39.23 35.81
C VAL A 16 17.63 -39.07 34.63
N ALA A 17 18.79 -39.66 34.72
CA ALA A 17 19.78 -39.75 33.67
C ALA A 17 19.28 -40.70 32.56
N VAL A 18 19.20 -40.18 31.33
CA VAL A 18 19.04 -41.00 30.13
C VAL A 18 20.35 -40.89 29.33
N PRO A 19 20.96 -42.01 28.90
CA PRO A 19 22.24 -42.00 28.19
C PRO A 19 22.07 -41.42 26.77
N PHE A 20 22.90 -40.47 26.43
CA PHE A 20 23.08 -39.97 25.06
C PHE A 20 23.75 -41.07 24.22
N LEU A 21 23.00 -41.67 23.31
CA LEU A 21 23.58 -42.33 22.15
C LEU A 21 23.79 -41.27 21.07
N SER A 22 25.05 -40.92 20.83
CA SER A 22 25.48 -40.11 19.72
C SER A 22 25.43 -40.92 18.43
N GLU A 23 24.38 -40.79 17.64
CA GLU A 23 24.47 -41.11 16.23
C GLU A 23 24.82 -39.83 15.47
N CYS A 24 26.04 -39.81 14.95
CA CYS A 24 26.47 -38.87 13.93
C CYS A 24 25.70 -39.16 12.63
N ALA A 25 24.52 -38.56 12.49
CA ALA A 25 23.91 -38.42 11.18
C ALA A 25 24.47 -37.16 10.53
N SER A 26 25.38 -37.35 9.58
CA SER A 26 25.80 -36.32 8.63
C SER A 26 24.61 -35.95 7.75
N GLY A 27 23.74 -35.09 8.28
CA GLY A 27 22.72 -34.44 7.53
C GLY A 27 23.35 -33.35 6.66
N SER A 28 23.57 -33.64 5.39
CA SER A 28 23.87 -32.64 4.39
C SER A 28 22.78 -31.54 4.46
N SER A 29 23.19 -30.36 4.87
CA SER A 29 22.40 -29.15 4.65
C SER A 29 22.09 -29.12 3.15
N LYS A 30 20.82 -29.34 2.80
CA LYS A 30 20.35 -29.07 1.46
C LYS A 30 20.53 -27.56 1.28
N ASP A 31 21.61 -27.21 0.60
CA ASP A 31 21.74 -25.93 -0.07
C ASP A 31 20.40 -25.65 -0.77
N SER A 32 19.70 -24.64 -0.28
CA SER A 32 18.60 -24.05 -1.03
C SER A 32 19.25 -23.49 -2.28
N SER A 33 19.27 -24.30 -3.35
CA SER A 33 19.71 -23.89 -4.67
C SER A 33 19.05 -22.56 -4.99
N HIS A 34 19.83 -21.50 -5.05
CA HIS A 34 19.47 -20.24 -5.67
C HIS A 34 19.21 -20.52 -7.15
N GLN A 35 18.00 -20.96 -7.47
CA GLN A 35 17.58 -20.98 -8.87
C GLN A 35 17.70 -19.56 -9.38
N SER A 36 18.67 -19.33 -10.27
CA SER A 36 18.84 -18.05 -10.95
C SER A 36 17.56 -17.77 -11.72
N TYR A 37 16.93 -16.62 -11.48
CA TYR A 37 15.78 -16.18 -12.25
C TYR A 37 16.26 -15.84 -13.67
N ASN A 38 15.75 -16.54 -14.68
CA ASN A 38 16.11 -16.37 -16.09
C ASN A 38 14.98 -15.71 -16.91
N GLY A 39 13.94 -15.20 -16.24
CA GLY A 39 12.83 -14.50 -16.89
C GLY A 39 13.13 -13.02 -17.19
N PRO A 40 12.16 -12.32 -17.81
CA PRO A 40 12.31 -10.90 -18.13
C PRO A 40 12.37 -10.04 -16.85
N VAL A 41 13.23 -9.01 -16.85
CA VAL A 41 13.43 -8.10 -15.72
C VAL A 41 12.97 -6.70 -16.11
N LEU A 42 12.03 -6.14 -15.38
CA LEU A 42 11.53 -4.78 -15.56
C LEU A 42 12.58 -3.76 -15.09
N LYS A 43 12.99 -2.88 -16.00
CA LYS A 43 13.95 -1.80 -15.73
C LYS A 43 13.21 -0.54 -15.30
N VAL A 44 13.34 -0.14 -14.04
CA VAL A 44 12.54 0.91 -13.40
C VAL A 44 13.41 2.10 -13.03
N ALA A 45 12.99 3.31 -13.44
CA ALA A 45 13.46 4.55 -12.85
C ALA A 45 12.51 5.00 -11.73
N ILE A 46 13.05 5.50 -10.62
CA ILE A 46 12.25 6.10 -9.54
C ILE A 46 12.27 7.62 -9.68
N MET A 47 11.07 8.21 -9.69
CA MET A 47 10.83 9.65 -9.65
C MET A 47 10.33 10.05 -8.26
N GLY A 48 11.05 10.97 -7.59
CA GLY A 48 10.76 11.34 -6.20
C GLY A 48 11.65 10.61 -5.20
N LEU A 49 12.87 11.12 -4.99
CA LEU A 49 13.92 10.53 -4.15
C LEU A 49 13.76 10.96 -2.67
N GLY A 50 12.54 10.80 -2.14
CA GLY A 50 12.18 11.03 -0.73
C GLY A 50 12.31 9.76 0.11
N SER A 51 11.79 9.81 1.35
CA SER A 51 11.84 8.68 2.29
C SER A 51 11.18 7.42 1.75
N TYR A 52 10.00 7.54 1.12
CA TYR A 52 9.33 6.38 0.54
C TYR A 52 10.02 5.87 -0.73
N GLY A 53 10.50 6.79 -1.60
CA GLY A 53 11.32 6.41 -2.75
C GLY A 53 12.56 5.62 -2.33
N THR A 54 13.24 6.05 -1.26
CA THR A 54 14.38 5.32 -0.68
C THR A 54 13.97 3.93 -0.18
N ARG A 55 12.84 3.80 0.52
CA ARG A 55 12.31 2.49 0.96
C ARG A 55 12.07 1.55 -0.22
N VAL A 56 11.47 2.04 -1.30
CA VAL A 56 11.24 1.25 -2.53
C VAL A 56 12.57 0.86 -3.17
N ALA A 57 13.51 1.81 -3.30
CA ALA A 57 14.82 1.55 -3.88
C ALA A 57 15.62 0.48 -3.12
N GLU A 58 15.56 0.51 -1.79
CA GLU A 58 16.18 -0.51 -0.91
C GLU A 58 15.52 -1.89 -1.08
N ALA A 59 14.18 -1.93 -1.10
CA ALA A 59 13.44 -3.17 -1.33
C ALA A 59 13.74 -3.78 -2.71
N MET A 60 13.92 -2.96 -3.72
CA MET A 60 14.26 -3.40 -5.08
C MET A 60 15.63 -4.07 -5.18
N GLN A 61 16.56 -3.86 -4.21
CA GLN A 61 17.86 -4.54 -4.24
C GLN A 61 17.74 -6.06 -4.04
N SER A 62 16.63 -6.54 -3.49
CA SER A 62 16.33 -7.97 -3.34
C SER A 62 15.36 -8.51 -4.41
N CYS A 63 14.86 -7.68 -5.32
CA CYS A 63 14.00 -8.12 -6.41
C CYS A 63 14.77 -8.93 -7.47
N LYS A 64 14.13 -9.97 -8.00
CA LYS A 64 14.64 -10.76 -9.12
C LYS A 64 14.03 -10.32 -10.46
N LYS A 65 12.79 -9.81 -10.45
CA LYS A 65 12.02 -9.45 -11.65
C LYS A 65 11.97 -7.94 -11.91
N ALA A 66 12.46 -7.11 -10.97
CA ALA A 66 12.57 -5.67 -11.13
C ALA A 66 13.99 -5.20 -10.82
N LYS A 67 14.47 -4.22 -11.57
CA LYS A 67 15.78 -3.60 -11.35
C LYS A 67 15.66 -2.09 -11.33
N LEU A 68 16.21 -1.47 -10.29
CA LEU A 68 16.39 -0.02 -10.24
C LEU A 68 17.52 0.38 -11.20
N VAL A 69 17.19 1.17 -12.21
CA VAL A 69 18.14 1.56 -13.27
C VAL A 69 18.23 3.07 -13.45
N GLY A 70 17.31 3.87 -12.90
CA GLY A 70 17.28 5.30 -13.11
C GLY A 70 16.77 6.07 -11.90
N ALA A 71 17.12 7.36 -11.83
CA ALA A 71 16.74 8.28 -10.77
C ALA A 71 16.30 9.63 -11.35
N ILE A 72 15.12 10.12 -10.87
CA ILE A 72 14.54 11.38 -11.36
C ILE A 72 14.18 12.25 -10.15
N SER A 73 14.76 13.46 -10.08
CA SER A 73 14.53 14.38 -8.95
C SER A 73 14.81 15.83 -9.34
N GLY A 74 14.10 16.77 -8.72
CA GLY A 74 14.42 18.20 -8.79
C GLY A 74 15.63 18.62 -7.90
N THR A 75 16.25 17.68 -7.16
CA THR A 75 17.36 17.96 -6.24
C THR A 75 18.64 17.26 -6.73
N PRO A 76 19.60 17.98 -7.33
CA PRO A 76 20.80 17.38 -7.92
C PRO A 76 21.66 16.58 -6.92
N SER A 77 21.76 17.01 -5.67
CA SER A 77 22.51 16.27 -4.64
C SER A 77 21.92 14.88 -4.39
N LYS A 78 20.60 14.76 -4.30
CA LYS A 78 19.93 13.45 -4.14
C LYS A 78 20.18 12.51 -5.33
N ILE A 79 20.27 13.06 -6.54
CA ILE A 79 20.61 12.26 -7.73
C ILE A 79 22.02 11.69 -7.57
N LYS A 80 23.01 12.52 -7.18
CA LYS A 80 24.40 12.07 -6.95
C LYS A 80 24.51 11.01 -5.86
N ASP A 81 23.78 11.19 -4.75
CA ASP A 81 23.74 10.21 -3.67
C ASP A 81 23.20 8.87 -4.15
N TRP A 82 22.12 8.88 -4.94
CA TRP A 82 21.52 7.68 -5.50
C TRP A 82 22.39 7.01 -6.56
N GLN A 83 23.05 7.78 -7.41
CA GLN A 83 24.05 7.26 -8.36
C GLN A 83 25.14 6.45 -7.63
N SER A 84 25.72 7.02 -6.59
CA SER A 84 26.74 6.33 -5.79
C SER A 84 26.17 5.11 -5.05
N LYS A 85 25.01 5.27 -4.39
CA LYS A 85 24.44 4.21 -3.54
C LYS A 85 23.95 3.00 -4.33
N TYR A 86 23.36 3.22 -5.51
CA TYR A 86 22.70 2.18 -6.29
C TYR A 86 23.37 1.88 -7.64
N ASN A 87 24.54 2.43 -7.89
CA ASN A 87 25.29 2.29 -9.15
C ASN A 87 24.45 2.66 -10.39
N ILE A 88 23.70 3.78 -10.32
CA ILE A 88 22.86 4.24 -11.42
C ILE A 88 23.73 5.00 -12.43
N PRO A 89 23.75 4.61 -13.73
CA PRO A 89 24.48 5.35 -14.76
C PRO A 89 24.00 6.80 -14.90
N GLU A 90 24.91 7.75 -15.13
CA GLU A 90 24.56 9.17 -15.30
C GLU A 90 23.52 9.39 -16.41
N LYS A 91 23.62 8.65 -17.52
CA LYS A 91 22.66 8.70 -18.64
C LYS A 91 21.21 8.33 -18.25
N ASN A 92 21.01 7.68 -17.09
CA ASN A 92 19.72 7.28 -16.56
C ASN A 92 19.23 8.21 -15.42
N CYS A 93 19.89 9.35 -15.26
CA CYS A 93 19.55 10.34 -14.25
C CYS A 93 18.98 11.61 -14.90
N TYR A 94 17.85 12.08 -14.37
CA TYR A 94 17.11 13.19 -14.95
C TYR A 94 16.60 14.14 -13.87
N SER A 95 16.39 15.40 -14.26
CA SER A 95 15.61 16.35 -13.46
C SER A 95 14.14 16.30 -13.84
N TYR A 96 13.26 16.97 -13.05
CA TYR A 96 11.84 17.08 -13.39
C TYR A 96 11.59 17.88 -14.68
N GLU A 97 12.53 18.75 -15.08
CA GLU A 97 12.43 19.56 -16.29
C GLU A 97 12.78 18.76 -17.55
N ASN A 98 13.70 17.79 -17.46
CA ASN A 98 14.27 17.13 -18.63
C ASN A 98 13.98 15.62 -18.75
N PHE A 99 13.20 15.04 -17.84
CA PHE A 99 12.98 13.59 -17.84
C PHE A 99 12.18 13.07 -19.05
N ASP A 100 11.56 13.94 -19.85
CA ASP A 100 10.91 13.53 -21.11
C ASP A 100 11.90 12.85 -22.08
N ARG A 101 13.21 13.11 -21.90
CA ARG A 101 14.30 12.46 -22.67
C ARG A 101 14.41 10.95 -22.41
N ILE A 102 13.72 10.40 -21.39
CA ILE A 102 13.64 8.94 -21.18
C ILE A 102 13.02 8.21 -22.40
N LYS A 103 12.28 8.89 -23.24
CA LYS A 103 11.69 8.36 -24.47
C LYS A 103 12.75 7.69 -25.36
N ASP A 104 13.95 8.27 -25.43
CA ASP A 104 15.06 7.78 -26.27
C ASP A 104 16.00 6.83 -25.50
N ASN A 105 15.67 6.49 -24.24
CA ASN A 105 16.49 5.64 -23.38
C ASN A 105 15.94 4.21 -23.30
N PRO A 106 16.57 3.21 -23.97
CA PRO A 106 16.13 1.82 -23.96
C PRO A 106 16.44 1.10 -22.62
N ASP A 107 17.21 1.73 -21.73
CA ASP A 107 17.53 1.16 -20.43
C ASP A 107 16.40 1.34 -19.38
N ILE A 108 15.32 2.05 -19.71
CA ILE A 108 14.18 2.31 -18.83
C ILE A 108 12.91 1.78 -19.50
N ASP A 109 12.21 0.87 -18.84
CA ASP A 109 10.92 0.33 -19.28
C ASP A 109 9.74 1.04 -18.60
N ALA A 110 9.92 1.40 -17.32
CA ALA A 110 8.89 2.02 -16.48
C ALA A 110 9.44 3.11 -15.58
N VAL A 111 8.58 4.06 -15.20
CA VAL A 111 8.87 5.05 -14.17
C VAL A 111 7.92 4.85 -12.99
N TYR A 112 8.49 4.71 -11.79
CA TYR A 112 7.72 4.72 -10.55
C TYR A 112 7.69 6.14 -9.97
N VAL A 113 6.53 6.78 -10.02
CA VAL A 113 6.28 8.15 -9.57
C VAL A 113 5.91 8.14 -8.10
N ILE A 114 6.79 8.72 -7.26
CA ILE A 114 6.71 8.74 -5.78
C ILE A 114 6.88 10.19 -5.28
N THR A 115 6.26 11.11 -5.94
CA THR A 115 6.26 12.55 -5.62
C THR A 115 5.05 12.92 -4.75
N PRO A 116 4.87 14.17 -4.31
CA PRO A 116 3.60 14.61 -3.73
C PRO A 116 2.41 14.42 -4.69
N ASN A 117 1.24 14.09 -4.13
CA ASN A 117 0.05 13.62 -4.86
C ASN A 117 -0.34 14.47 -6.07
N ALA A 118 -0.28 15.81 -5.93
CA ALA A 118 -0.69 16.72 -7.01
C ALA A 118 0.24 16.67 -8.23
N LEU A 119 1.46 16.17 -8.07
CA LEU A 119 2.42 16.08 -9.17
C LEU A 119 2.26 14.80 -10.00
N HIS A 120 1.54 13.79 -9.47
CA HIS A 120 1.36 12.51 -10.15
C HIS A 120 0.73 12.67 -11.54
N HIS A 121 -0.29 13.51 -11.66
CA HIS A 121 -1.03 13.72 -12.91
C HIS A 121 -0.12 14.14 -14.06
N ASP A 122 0.56 15.30 -13.95
CA ASP A 122 1.46 15.77 -15.00
C ASP A 122 2.59 14.78 -15.29
N GLN A 123 3.22 14.25 -14.24
CA GLN A 123 4.35 13.36 -14.37
C GLN A 123 4.00 12.04 -15.05
N VAL A 124 2.88 11.42 -14.70
CA VAL A 124 2.41 10.18 -15.36
C VAL A 124 2.04 10.43 -16.84
N ILE A 125 1.38 11.55 -17.15
CA ILE A 125 1.07 11.91 -18.53
C ILE A 125 2.37 12.09 -19.35
N ARG A 126 3.39 12.74 -18.80
CA ARG A 126 4.68 12.92 -19.48
C ARG A 126 5.42 11.59 -19.63
N VAL A 127 5.40 10.72 -18.62
CA VAL A 127 5.94 9.34 -18.70
C VAL A 127 5.26 8.55 -19.81
N SER A 128 3.93 8.61 -19.91
CA SER A 128 3.18 7.91 -20.95
C SER A 128 3.50 8.43 -22.35
N LYS A 129 3.62 9.77 -22.53
CA LYS A 129 4.04 10.39 -23.79
C LYS A 129 5.46 10.00 -24.20
N ALA A 130 6.31 9.66 -23.24
CA ALA A 130 7.64 9.09 -23.50
C ALA A 130 7.61 7.60 -23.88
N GLY A 131 6.42 6.98 -23.98
CA GLY A 131 6.25 5.56 -24.33
C GLY A 131 6.70 4.61 -23.22
N LYS A 132 6.77 5.05 -21.96
CA LYS A 132 7.17 4.22 -20.82
C LYS A 132 5.96 3.85 -19.97
N HIS A 133 5.98 2.66 -19.37
CA HIS A 133 4.97 2.27 -18.39
C HIS A 133 5.07 3.17 -17.17
N ALA A 134 3.94 3.46 -16.54
CA ALA A 134 3.87 4.26 -15.32
C ALA A 134 3.40 3.42 -14.13
N ILE A 135 4.11 3.54 -13.01
CA ILE A 135 3.63 3.11 -11.70
C ILE A 135 3.48 4.40 -10.89
N SER A 136 2.27 4.72 -10.43
CA SER A 136 2.00 5.89 -9.58
C SER A 136 1.83 5.46 -8.14
N GLU A 137 2.39 6.20 -7.18
CA GLU A 137 1.99 6.00 -5.79
C GLU A 137 0.51 6.33 -5.57
N LYS A 138 -0.01 5.74 -4.50
CA LYS A 138 -1.36 6.07 -4.00
C LYS A 138 -1.32 7.37 -3.16
N PRO A 139 -2.37 8.20 -3.20
CA PRO A 139 -3.48 8.13 -4.15
C PRO A 139 -2.98 8.43 -5.57
N MET A 140 -3.62 7.80 -6.56
CA MET A 140 -3.18 7.96 -7.96
C MET A 140 -3.16 9.42 -8.40
N SER A 141 -4.10 10.23 -7.91
CA SER A 141 -4.19 11.68 -8.14
C SER A 141 -4.94 12.36 -7.00
N VAL A 142 -5.13 13.68 -7.07
CA VAL A 142 -5.84 14.46 -6.05
C VAL A 142 -7.37 14.49 -6.23
N ASN A 143 -7.89 13.98 -7.33
CA ASN A 143 -9.33 13.79 -7.59
C ASN A 143 -9.54 12.78 -8.74
N ALA A 144 -10.80 12.36 -8.93
CA ALA A 144 -11.15 11.34 -9.92
C ALA A 144 -11.01 11.85 -11.37
N GLN A 145 -11.26 13.13 -11.65
CA GLN A 145 -11.13 13.69 -13.00
C GLN A 145 -9.69 13.60 -13.49
N LEU A 146 -8.74 14.10 -12.71
CA LEU A 146 -7.31 14.03 -13.04
C LEU A 146 -6.82 12.58 -13.12
N GLY A 147 -7.36 11.70 -12.27
CA GLY A 147 -7.09 10.26 -12.35
C GLY A 147 -7.55 9.66 -13.68
N GLN A 148 -8.72 10.04 -14.18
CA GLN A 148 -9.23 9.60 -15.48
C GLN A 148 -8.34 10.09 -16.64
N GLU A 149 -7.89 11.34 -16.60
CA GLU A 149 -6.97 11.88 -17.60
C GLU A 149 -5.64 11.11 -17.67
N MET A 150 -5.11 10.64 -16.53
CA MET A 150 -3.93 9.76 -16.47
C MET A 150 -4.18 8.41 -17.15
N ILE A 151 -5.35 7.80 -16.89
CA ILE A 151 -5.77 6.54 -17.52
C ILE A 151 -5.83 6.70 -19.03
N ASP A 152 -6.52 7.74 -19.50
CA ASP A 152 -6.71 8.01 -20.93
C ASP A 152 -5.37 8.28 -21.64
N ALA A 153 -4.47 9.03 -21.00
CA ALA A 153 -3.13 9.29 -21.52
C ALA A 153 -2.30 8.01 -21.68
N CYS A 154 -2.29 7.14 -20.67
CA CYS A 154 -1.58 5.86 -20.74
C CYS A 154 -2.19 4.91 -21.76
N LYS A 155 -3.52 4.86 -21.85
CA LYS A 155 -4.24 4.07 -22.86
C LYS A 155 -3.91 4.54 -24.27
N ASN A 156 -3.94 5.85 -24.53
CA ASN A 156 -3.63 6.43 -25.84
C ASN A 156 -2.17 6.18 -26.25
N ALA A 157 -1.26 6.14 -25.29
CA ALA A 157 0.16 5.81 -25.52
C ALA A 157 0.44 4.30 -25.59
N ASN A 158 -0.58 3.45 -25.40
CA ASN A 158 -0.44 1.99 -25.32
C ASN A 158 0.57 1.52 -24.26
N VAL A 159 0.57 2.19 -23.11
CA VAL A 159 1.39 1.82 -21.93
C VAL A 159 0.49 1.51 -20.74
N LYS A 160 1.02 0.73 -19.79
CA LYS A 160 0.29 0.40 -18.56
C LYS A 160 0.43 1.51 -17.53
N LEU A 161 -0.65 1.77 -16.79
CA LEU A 161 -0.70 2.55 -15.56
C LEU A 161 -1.06 1.62 -14.41
N LEU A 162 -0.13 1.42 -13.48
CA LEU A 162 -0.34 0.68 -12.23
C LEU A 162 -0.25 1.65 -11.04
N VAL A 163 -0.88 1.28 -9.93
CA VAL A 163 -0.87 2.09 -8.70
C VAL A 163 -0.27 1.30 -7.53
N GLY A 164 0.55 1.95 -6.72
CA GLY A 164 1.35 1.39 -5.65
C GLY A 164 0.53 0.86 -4.45
N TYR A 165 -0.46 0.03 -4.70
CA TYR A 165 -1.28 -0.62 -3.67
C TYR A 165 -0.58 -1.85 -3.08
N ARG A 166 0.44 -1.64 -2.24
CA ARG A 166 1.25 -2.71 -1.66
C ARG A 166 0.45 -3.77 -0.90
N MET A 167 -0.70 -3.39 -0.30
CA MET A 167 -1.55 -4.33 0.43
C MET A 167 -2.29 -5.32 -0.47
N HIS A 168 -2.42 -5.04 -1.77
CA HIS A 168 -2.98 -5.99 -2.74
C HIS A 168 -2.08 -7.22 -2.97
N PHE A 169 -0.86 -7.20 -2.48
CA PHE A 169 0.13 -8.28 -2.59
C PHE A 169 0.56 -8.84 -1.23
N GLU A 170 -0.01 -8.32 -0.14
CA GLU A 170 0.37 -8.72 1.22
C GLU A 170 -0.31 -10.05 1.59
N PRO A 171 0.46 -11.05 2.09
CA PRO A 171 -0.06 -12.41 2.28
C PRO A 171 -1.26 -12.56 3.23
N HIS A 172 -1.31 -11.83 4.36
CA HIS A 172 -2.46 -11.89 5.28
C HIS A 172 -3.71 -11.28 4.64
N THR A 173 -3.56 -10.16 3.92
CA THR A 173 -4.63 -9.54 3.16
C THR A 173 -5.19 -10.49 2.11
N LEU A 174 -4.31 -11.13 1.34
CA LEU A 174 -4.70 -12.10 0.31
C LEU A 174 -5.37 -13.33 0.92
N GLU A 175 -4.95 -13.78 2.09
CA GLU A 175 -5.58 -14.90 2.78
C GLU A 175 -7.01 -14.56 3.23
N VAL A 176 -7.24 -13.38 3.82
CA VAL A 176 -8.61 -12.93 4.16
C VAL A 176 -9.50 -12.89 2.92
N ILE A 177 -8.98 -12.39 1.80
CA ILE A 177 -9.70 -12.36 0.52
C ILE A 177 -10.00 -13.79 0.02
N ARG A 178 -9.06 -14.72 0.13
CA ARG A 178 -9.25 -16.13 -0.22
C ARG A 178 -10.35 -16.76 0.63
N MET A 179 -10.29 -16.58 1.95
CA MET A 179 -11.28 -17.11 2.90
C MET A 179 -12.69 -16.57 2.61
N ARG A 180 -12.79 -15.25 2.33
CA ARG A 180 -14.05 -14.63 1.92
C ARG A 180 -14.59 -15.26 0.62
N LYS A 181 -13.74 -15.42 -0.42
CA LYS A 181 -14.13 -16.07 -1.68
C LYS A 181 -14.55 -17.52 -1.49
N ALA A 182 -13.98 -18.23 -0.52
CA ALA A 182 -14.36 -19.59 -0.16
C ALA A 182 -15.66 -19.66 0.68
N GLY A 183 -16.27 -18.52 1.04
CA GLY A 183 -17.51 -18.47 1.84
C GLY A 183 -17.31 -18.79 3.32
N GLU A 184 -16.07 -18.78 3.82
CA GLU A 184 -15.76 -19.16 5.20
C GLU A 184 -16.40 -18.23 6.23
N PHE A 185 -16.61 -16.96 5.89
CA PHE A 185 -17.28 -15.98 6.75
C PHE A 185 -18.80 -15.90 6.54
N GLY A 186 -19.36 -16.67 5.58
CA GLY A 186 -20.75 -16.51 5.16
C GLY A 186 -20.99 -15.19 4.44
N LYS A 187 -22.21 -14.65 4.53
CA LYS A 187 -22.51 -13.32 4.01
C LYS A 187 -21.76 -12.27 4.84
N ILE A 188 -21.02 -11.40 4.17
CA ILE A 188 -20.33 -10.30 4.85
C ILE A 188 -21.34 -9.25 5.27
N MET A 189 -21.28 -8.84 6.53
CA MET A 189 -22.22 -7.88 7.13
C MET A 189 -21.55 -6.55 7.46
N PHE A 190 -20.26 -6.58 7.89
CA PHE A 190 -19.61 -5.42 8.43
C PHE A 190 -18.11 -5.40 8.12
N PHE A 191 -17.59 -4.21 7.84
CA PHE A 191 -16.15 -3.94 7.80
C PHE A 191 -15.84 -2.71 8.66
N GLN A 192 -14.75 -2.75 9.39
CA GLN A 192 -14.18 -1.59 10.07
C GLN A 192 -12.77 -1.34 9.59
N GLY A 193 -12.49 -0.10 9.15
CA GLY A 193 -11.17 0.35 8.75
C GLY A 193 -10.73 1.56 9.58
N LEU A 194 -9.67 1.40 10.37
CA LEU A 194 -9.13 2.45 11.22
C LEU A 194 -7.69 2.72 10.84
N SER A 195 -7.38 3.97 10.47
CA SER A 195 -6.05 4.39 10.05
C SER A 195 -5.68 5.71 10.70
N GLY A 196 -4.58 5.76 11.43
CA GLY A 196 -4.18 6.99 12.12
C GLY A 196 -2.76 6.97 12.64
N PHE A 197 -2.13 8.14 12.60
CA PHE A 197 -0.88 8.44 13.28
C PHE A 197 -0.83 9.93 13.63
N VAL A 198 0.04 10.29 14.56
CA VAL A 198 0.27 11.71 14.88
C VAL A 198 1.26 12.28 13.88
N ILE A 199 0.77 13.16 12.99
CA ILE A 199 1.64 13.86 12.05
C ILE A 199 2.44 14.94 12.79
N GLY A 200 3.77 14.88 12.71
CA GLY A 200 4.66 15.75 13.50
C GLY A 200 4.88 17.11 12.86
N ASP A 201 5.80 17.16 11.92
CA ASP A 201 6.27 18.39 11.27
C ASP A 201 5.15 19.15 10.54
N PRO A 202 4.83 20.40 10.95
CA PRO A 202 3.77 21.19 10.31
C PRO A 202 4.15 21.70 8.91
N THR A 203 5.41 21.61 8.50
CA THR A 203 5.91 22.13 7.22
C THR A 203 5.91 21.10 6.10
N GLN A 204 5.64 19.83 6.43
CA GLN A 204 5.67 18.77 5.42
C GLN A 204 4.54 18.90 4.39
N TRP A 205 4.81 18.49 3.17
CA TRP A 205 3.93 18.64 2.02
C TRP A 205 2.52 18.05 2.21
N ARG A 206 2.35 17.04 3.08
CA ARG A 206 1.04 16.44 3.41
C ARG A 206 0.08 17.40 4.11
N LEU A 207 0.59 18.47 4.70
CA LEU A 207 -0.19 19.57 5.30
C LEU A 207 -0.34 20.77 4.36
N ASN A 208 0.14 20.66 3.13
CA ASN A 208 -0.09 21.64 2.07
C ASN A 208 -1.20 21.12 1.14
N ARG A 209 -2.35 21.80 1.14
CA ARG A 209 -3.54 21.41 0.36
C ARG A 209 -3.26 21.28 -1.14
N GLU A 210 -2.46 22.18 -1.69
CA GLU A 210 -2.14 22.18 -3.13
C GLU A 210 -1.31 20.98 -3.54
N LEU A 211 -0.40 20.51 -2.68
CA LEU A 211 0.46 19.36 -2.95
C LEU A 211 -0.21 18.02 -2.58
N ALA A 212 -0.97 18.00 -1.49
CA ALA A 212 -1.53 16.77 -0.94
C ALA A 212 -2.92 16.42 -1.51
N GLY A 213 -3.70 17.41 -1.95
CA GLY A 213 -5.07 17.22 -2.38
C GLY A 213 -6.08 17.03 -1.23
N GLY A 214 -5.61 16.99 0.02
CA GLY A 214 -6.39 16.78 1.25
C GLY A 214 -5.46 16.58 2.43
N GLY A 215 -5.94 15.91 3.47
CA GLY A 215 -5.16 15.55 4.66
C GLY A 215 -5.07 14.05 4.89
N ALA A 216 -5.48 13.60 6.10
CA ALA A 216 -5.43 12.19 6.50
C ALA A 216 -6.20 11.27 5.55
N MET A 217 -7.31 11.74 4.95
CA MET A 217 -8.12 10.97 4.01
C MET A 217 -7.31 10.55 2.78
N MET A 218 -6.59 11.50 2.17
CA MET A 218 -5.77 11.24 0.98
C MET A 218 -4.58 10.33 1.26
N ASP A 219 -3.94 10.48 2.42
CA ASP A 219 -2.73 9.73 2.73
C ASP A 219 -3.03 8.31 3.26
N ILE A 220 -3.87 8.20 4.29
CA ILE A 220 -4.11 6.94 5.00
C ILE A 220 -5.57 6.46 4.97
N GLY A 221 -6.55 7.35 4.83
CA GLY A 221 -7.95 6.98 4.72
C GLY A 221 -8.26 6.14 3.48
N ILE A 222 -7.50 6.36 2.41
CA ILE A 222 -7.57 5.56 1.18
C ILE A 222 -7.34 4.05 1.43
N TYR A 223 -6.54 3.66 2.44
CA TYR A 223 -6.37 2.26 2.80
C TYR A 223 -7.67 1.64 3.31
N SER A 224 -8.46 2.38 4.10
CA SER A 224 -9.75 1.89 4.60
C SER A 224 -10.80 1.80 3.49
N ILE A 225 -10.80 2.74 2.51
CA ILE A 225 -11.64 2.65 1.32
C ILE A 225 -11.28 1.40 0.52
N ASN A 226 -10.03 1.30 0.13
CA ASN A 226 -9.49 0.23 -0.69
C ASN A 226 -9.66 -1.12 0.03
N GLY A 227 -9.31 -1.19 1.34
CA GLY A 227 -9.49 -2.36 2.18
C GLY A 227 -10.93 -2.85 2.25
N SER A 228 -11.91 -1.95 2.43
CA SER A 228 -13.32 -2.33 2.47
C SER A 228 -13.78 -2.96 1.14
N ARG A 229 -13.37 -2.40 0.01
CA ARG A 229 -13.76 -2.86 -1.33
C ARG A 229 -13.23 -4.28 -1.60
N TYR A 230 -11.96 -4.52 -1.44
CA TYR A 230 -11.40 -5.84 -1.76
C TYR A 230 -11.70 -6.92 -0.71
N MET A 231 -11.88 -6.57 0.57
CA MET A 231 -12.22 -7.54 1.62
C MET A 231 -13.72 -7.90 1.61
N ILE A 232 -14.62 -6.94 1.36
CA ILE A 232 -16.04 -7.24 1.14
C ILE A 232 -16.23 -7.90 -0.24
N GLY A 233 -15.48 -7.44 -1.26
CA GLY A 233 -15.51 -7.96 -2.62
C GLY A 233 -16.60 -7.33 -3.49
N GLU A 234 -17.05 -6.15 -3.12
CA GLU A 234 -18.03 -5.32 -3.83
C GLU A 234 -17.57 -3.88 -3.89
N ASP A 235 -18.11 -3.10 -4.81
CA ASP A 235 -17.95 -1.65 -4.82
C ASP A 235 -19.12 -1.00 -4.06
N PRO A 236 -18.87 0.05 -3.23
CA PRO A 236 -19.94 0.71 -2.48
C PRO A 236 -20.86 1.51 -3.38
N VAL A 237 -22.12 1.66 -2.97
CA VAL A 237 -23.17 2.38 -3.70
C VAL A 237 -23.59 3.69 -3.03
N TRP A 238 -23.11 3.96 -1.81
CA TRP A 238 -23.31 5.23 -1.12
C TRP A 238 -22.24 5.48 -0.05
N VAL A 239 -22.10 6.77 0.32
CA VAL A 239 -21.22 7.22 1.41
C VAL A 239 -21.90 8.29 2.27
N THR A 240 -21.60 8.29 3.57
CA THR A 240 -21.79 9.39 4.51
C THR A 240 -20.48 9.69 5.21
N ALA A 241 -20.22 10.97 5.57
CA ALA A 241 -18.96 11.34 6.20
C ALA A 241 -19.12 12.59 7.08
N GLN A 242 -18.23 12.71 8.07
CA GLN A 242 -18.05 13.86 8.93
C GLN A 242 -16.58 14.16 9.14
N GLU A 243 -16.23 15.43 9.18
CA GLU A 243 -14.89 15.92 9.52
C GLU A 243 -14.88 16.51 10.93
N THR A 244 -13.81 16.28 11.68
CA THR A 244 -13.54 16.91 12.97
C THR A 244 -12.12 17.47 12.95
N LYS A 245 -11.95 18.72 13.39
CA LYS A 245 -10.64 19.38 13.59
C LYS A 245 -10.49 19.84 15.01
N THR A 246 -9.43 19.38 15.68
CA THR A 246 -9.04 19.79 17.04
C THR A 246 -7.93 20.84 17.03
N ASN A 247 -7.17 20.90 15.92
CA ASN A 247 -6.08 21.86 15.72
C ASN A 247 -6.19 22.56 14.34
N PRO A 248 -7.08 23.55 14.19
CA PRO A 248 -7.32 24.22 12.91
C PRO A 248 -6.13 25.06 12.41
N GLU A 249 -5.21 25.45 13.29
CA GLU A 249 -3.99 26.17 12.87
C GLU A 249 -3.02 25.25 12.14
N LYS A 250 -2.93 23.99 12.56
CA LYS A 250 -2.12 22.98 11.90
C LYS A 250 -2.82 22.40 10.67
N PHE A 251 -4.11 22.10 10.79
CA PHE A 251 -4.95 21.56 9.72
C PHE A 251 -5.77 22.67 9.08
N LYS A 252 -5.13 23.45 8.22
CA LYS A 252 -5.73 24.58 7.53
C LYS A 252 -6.88 24.15 6.61
N GLU A 253 -7.58 25.11 6.02
CA GLU A 253 -8.66 24.83 5.09
C GLU A 253 -8.25 23.87 3.98
N GLY A 254 -9.10 22.86 3.75
CA GLY A 254 -8.85 21.83 2.74
C GLY A 254 -7.85 20.74 3.14
N VAL A 255 -7.27 20.78 4.36
CA VAL A 255 -6.48 19.70 4.94
C VAL A 255 -7.26 19.10 6.11
N ASP A 256 -7.80 17.92 5.92
CA ASP A 256 -8.54 17.19 6.95
C ASP A 256 -7.61 16.61 8.02
N GLU A 257 -8.04 16.77 9.30
CA GLU A 257 -7.38 16.16 10.45
C GLU A 257 -7.93 14.77 10.70
N THR A 258 -9.24 14.67 10.90
CA THR A 258 -9.96 13.44 11.19
C THR A 258 -11.24 13.37 10.37
N ILE A 259 -11.40 12.31 9.58
CA ILE A 259 -12.63 12.00 8.87
C ILE A 259 -13.17 10.65 9.35
N GLN A 260 -14.44 10.62 9.76
CA GLN A 260 -15.23 9.41 9.94
C GLN A 260 -16.17 9.26 8.75
N PHE A 261 -16.28 8.06 8.19
CA PHE A 261 -17.15 7.81 7.05
C PHE A 261 -17.73 6.40 7.07
N GLN A 262 -18.88 6.25 6.43
CA GLN A 262 -19.52 4.95 6.21
C GLN A 262 -19.73 4.73 4.73
N LEU A 263 -19.52 3.50 4.28
CA LEU A 263 -19.80 3.04 2.92
C LEU A 263 -20.84 1.93 2.99
N GLY A 264 -21.86 1.99 2.14
CA GLY A 264 -22.84 0.92 2.01
C GLY A 264 -22.67 0.18 0.69
N PHE A 265 -22.83 -1.14 0.74
CA PHE A 265 -22.58 -2.06 -0.38
C PHE A 265 -23.85 -2.73 -0.88
N PRO A 266 -23.93 -3.13 -2.17
CA PRO A 266 -25.11 -3.74 -2.76
C PRO A 266 -25.61 -4.98 -1.99
N GLY A 267 -24.70 -5.82 -1.48
CA GLY A 267 -25.01 -7.00 -0.67
C GLY A 267 -25.57 -6.69 0.72
N GLY A 268 -25.67 -5.40 1.11
CA GLY A 268 -26.17 -4.96 2.42
C GLY A 268 -25.08 -4.82 3.48
N ALA A 269 -23.83 -5.13 3.18
CA ALA A 269 -22.71 -4.84 4.08
C ALA A 269 -22.53 -3.34 4.28
N VAL A 270 -22.02 -2.95 5.45
CA VAL A 270 -21.64 -1.56 5.77
C VAL A 270 -20.19 -1.53 6.23
N ALA A 271 -19.39 -0.62 5.68
CA ALA A 271 -18.08 -0.28 6.23
C ALA A 271 -18.19 0.97 7.12
N SER A 272 -17.55 0.95 8.30
CA SER A 272 -17.39 2.09 9.19
C SER A 272 -15.91 2.39 9.35
N CYS A 273 -15.49 3.55 8.88
CA CYS A 273 -14.07 3.87 8.72
C CYS A 273 -13.70 5.20 9.41
N LEU A 274 -12.43 5.27 9.81
CA LEU A 274 -11.84 6.49 10.36
C LEU A 274 -10.43 6.68 9.82
N SER A 275 -10.09 7.90 9.43
CA SER A 275 -8.72 8.31 9.14
C SER A 275 -8.36 9.55 9.93
N THR A 276 -7.14 9.61 10.49
CA THR A 276 -6.73 10.72 11.33
C THR A 276 -5.22 10.94 11.37
N TYR A 277 -4.83 12.20 11.43
CA TYR A 277 -3.45 12.62 11.71
C TYR A 277 -3.19 12.99 13.18
N SER A 278 -4.13 12.68 14.08
CA SER A 278 -4.08 13.08 15.49
C SER A 278 -4.25 11.94 16.49
N MET A 279 -4.30 10.70 16.06
CA MET A 279 -4.37 9.52 16.93
C MET A 279 -3.18 8.59 16.70
N ASN A 280 -2.54 8.18 17.78
CA ASN A 280 -1.35 7.33 17.70
C ASN A 280 -1.71 5.86 17.46
N ASN A 281 -0.94 5.18 16.59
CA ASN A 281 -0.99 3.73 16.35
C ASN A 281 -2.39 3.15 16.06
N LEU A 282 -3.15 3.84 15.22
CA LEU A 282 -4.44 3.36 14.76
C LEU A 282 -4.29 2.70 13.39
N ASP A 283 -4.25 1.37 13.34
CA ASP A 283 -4.02 0.62 12.11
C ASP A 283 -4.71 -0.75 12.19
N ARG A 284 -6.02 -0.80 11.88
CA ARG A 284 -6.83 -2.00 12.08
C ARG A 284 -7.82 -2.18 10.93
N PHE A 285 -7.93 -3.41 10.42
CA PHE A 285 -9.05 -3.88 9.61
C PHE A 285 -9.76 -5.02 10.34
N PHE A 286 -11.09 -4.95 10.34
CA PHE A 286 -11.94 -5.99 10.92
C PHE A 286 -13.09 -6.28 9.95
N LEU A 287 -13.19 -7.51 9.48
CA LEU A 287 -14.23 -8.01 8.61
C LEU A 287 -15.10 -8.99 9.41
N ASN A 288 -16.42 -8.84 9.36
CA ASN A 288 -17.35 -9.73 10.03
C ASN A 288 -18.46 -10.20 9.09
N GLY A 289 -18.73 -11.49 9.10
CA GLY A 289 -19.80 -12.13 8.38
C GLY A 289 -20.68 -13.01 9.29
N GLU A 290 -21.68 -13.66 8.72
CA GLU A 290 -22.64 -14.49 9.47
C GLU A 290 -22.00 -15.71 10.15
N LYS A 291 -20.85 -16.19 9.63
CA LYS A 291 -20.23 -17.46 10.07
C LYS A 291 -18.86 -17.26 10.72
N GLY A 292 -18.33 -16.05 10.75
CA GLY A 292 -17.01 -15.80 11.30
C GLY A 292 -16.50 -14.40 11.01
N PHE A 293 -15.30 -14.10 11.49
CA PHE A 293 -14.63 -12.83 11.29
C PHE A 293 -13.15 -13.00 10.91
N ALA A 294 -12.58 -11.92 10.36
CA ALA A 294 -11.13 -11.74 10.24
C ALA A 294 -10.72 -10.38 10.78
N GLU A 295 -9.58 -10.31 11.43
CA GLU A 295 -8.96 -9.08 11.92
C GLU A 295 -7.50 -9.02 11.47
N LEU A 296 -7.09 -7.87 10.94
CA LEU A 296 -5.69 -7.52 10.71
C LEU A 296 -5.29 -6.38 11.64
N LEU A 297 -4.23 -6.57 12.44
CA LEU A 297 -3.75 -5.60 13.42
C LEU A 297 -2.24 -5.82 13.72
N PRO A 298 -1.31 -4.99 13.19
CA PRO A 298 -1.58 -3.89 12.25
C PRO A 298 -2.10 -4.40 10.90
N ALA A 299 -2.87 -3.56 10.17
CA ALA A 299 -3.47 -3.91 8.89
C ALA A 299 -2.68 -3.37 7.69
N THR A 300 -2.06 -2.20 7.84
CA THR A 300 -1.42 -1.45 6.74
C THR A 300 -0.03 -0.92 7.08
N GLY A 301 0.54 -1.27 8.22
CA GLY A 301 1.90 -0.92 8.62
C GLY A 301 2.97 -1.42 7.65
N TYR A 302 4.22 -1.03 7.86
CA TYR A 302 5.33 -1.49 7.03
C TYR A 302 5.91 -2.83 7.49
N GLY A 303 5.21 -3.55 8.32
CA GLY A 303 5.47 -4.92 8.73
C GLY A 303 5.73 -5.10 10.22
N PRO A 304 5.68 -6.33 10.71
CA PRO A 304 4.92 -7.41 10.08
C PRO A 304 3.41 -7.19 10.26
N ILE A 305 2.61 -7.52 9.26
CA ILE A 305 1.17 -7.61 9.42
C ILE A 305 0.85 -8.84 10.27
N LYS A 306 -0.19 -8.73 11.09
CA LYS A 306 -0.72 -9.85 11.89
C LYS A 306 -2.20 -9.97 11.66
N GLY A 307 -2.69 -11.19 11.64
CA GLY A 307 -4.10 -11.45 11.43
C GLY A 307 -4.60 -12.60 12.29
N ARG A 308 -5.89 -12.55 12.62
CA ARG A 308 -6.60 -13.64 13.28
C ARG A 308 -8.03 -13.79 12.77
N THR A 309 -8.60 -14.92 12.99
CA THR A 309 -10.01 -15.24 12.73
C THR A 309 -10.65 -15.85 13.98
N ASP A 310 -11.92 -16.17 13.91
CA ASP A 310 -12.60 -17.00 14.92
C ASP A 310 -11.98 -18.41 15.09
N LYS A 311 -11.16 -18.86 14.10
CA LYS A 311 -10.47 -20.16 14.11
C LYS A 311 -9.02 -20.08 14.63
N GLY A 312 -8.51 -18.88 14.95
CA GLY A 312 -7.16 -18.65 15.45
C GLY A 312 -6.35 -17.68 14.60
N GLU A 313 -5.03 -17.65 14.85
CA GLU A 313 -4.09 -16.76 14.17
C GLU A 313 -3.90 -17.13 12.70
N LEU A 314 -3.72 -16.11 11.85
CA LEU A 314 -3.31 -16.29 10.46
C LEU A 314 -1.77 -16.36 10.38
N ASN A 315 -1.26 -17.53 10.03
CA ASN A 315 0.18 -17.78 9.93
C ASN A 315 0.66 -17.59 8.48
N GLN A 316 0.71 -16.36 8.02
CA GLN A 316 1.20 -16.03 6.70
C GLN A 316 2.66 -15.56 6.72
N PRO A 317 3.42 -15.72 5.62
CA PRO A 317 4.81 -15.27 5.56
C PRO A 317 4.95 -13.76 5.80
N VAL A 318 5.95 -13.37 6.58
CA VAL A 318 6.36 -11.97 6.69
C VAL A 318 7.20 -11.60 5.47
N VAL A 319 6.76 -10.59 4.74
CA VAL A 319 7.39 -10.14 3.49
C VAL A 319 7.74 -8.66 3.54
N THR A 320 8.72 -8.24 2.74
CA THR A 320 8.92 -6.83 2.42
C THR A 320 7.91 -6.45 1.35
N HIS A 321 6.87 -5.70 1.72
CA HIS A 321 5.72 -5.40 0.84
C HIS A 321 6.14 -4.78 -0.48
N GLN A 322 7.13 -3.87 -0.48
CA GLN A 322 7.63 -3.20 -1.68
C GLN A 322 8.36 -4.18 -2.60
N THR A 323 9.07 -5.17 -2.06
CA THR A 323 9.71 -6.22 -2.88
C THR A 323 8.63 -7.04 -3.60
N VAL A 324 7.63 -7.55 -2.87
CA VAL A 324 6.56 -8.36 -3.47
C VAL A 324 5.76 -7.53 -4.49
N GLN A 325 5.44 -6.26 -4.16
CA GLN A 325 4.77 -5.35 -5.08
C GLN A 325 5.54 -5.20 -6.39
N MET A 326 6.85 -4.96 -6.34
CA MET A 326 7.65 -4.76 -7.54
C MET A 326 7.82 -6.04 -8.36
N GLU A 327 7.94 -7.20 -7.72
CA GLU A 327 7.96 -8.51 -8.38
C GLU A 327 6.64 -8.78 -9.14
N GLU A 328 5.50 -8.59 -8.48
CA GLU A 328 4.18 -8.80 -9.07
C GLU A 328 3.85 -7.77 -10.17
N MET A 329 4.17 -6.50 -9.97
CA MET A 329 3.99 -5.45 -10.98
C MET A 329 4.85 -5.71 -12.22
N SER A 330 6.03 -6.29 -12.06
CA SER A 330 6.88 -6.71 -13.20
C SER A 330 6.20 -7.79 -14.02
N ASP A 331 5.63 -8.81 -13.39
CA ASP A 331 4.85 -9.85 -14.08
C ASP A 331 3.63 -9.26 -14.81
N ILE A 332 2.92 -8.31 -14.16
CA ILE A 332 1.78 -7.62 -14.78
C ILE A 332 2.22 -6.83 -16.02
N ILE A 333 3.34 -6.10 -15.93
CA ILE A 333 3.83 -5.27 -17.04
C ILE A 333 4.38 -6.13 -18.17
N LEU A 334 5.27 -7.05 -17.87
CA LEU A 334 6.04 -7.80 -18.88
C LEU A 334 5.33 -9.04 -19.41
N GLN A 335 4.48 -9.67 -18.58
CA GLN A 335 3.85 -10.96 -18.91
C GLN A 335 2.32 -10.90 -18.98
N ASN A 336 1.70 -9.73 -18.78
CA ASN A 336 0.25 -9.54 -18.71
C ASN A 336 -0.44 -10.42 -17.63
N LYS A 337 0.28 -10.78 -16.57
CA LYS A 337 -0.28 -11.52 -15.43
C LYS A 337 -1.47 -10.75 -14.83
N GLN A 338 -2.53 -11.46 -14.47
CA GLN A 338 -3.65 -10.87 -13.77
C GLN A 338 -3.45 -11.01 -12.28
N PRO A 339 -3.45 -9.90 -11.51
CA PRO A 339 -3.33 -9.97 -10.05
C PRO A 339 -4.65 -10.45 -9.41
N ILE A 340 -4.55 -10.99 -8.18
CA ILE A 340 -5.72 -11.42 -7.40
C ILE A 340 -6.65 -10.24 -7.08
N VAL A 341 -6.05 -9.07 -6.80
CA VAL A 341 -6.72 -7.78 -6.61
C VAL A 341 -6.15 -6.81 -7.64
N PRO A 342 -6.97 -6.19 -8.49
CA PRO A 342 -6.50 -5.26 -9.51
C PRO A 342 -5.73 -4.07 -8.92
N VAL A 343 -4.73 -3.59 -9.66
CA VAL A 343 -3.87 -2.46 -9.28
C VAL A 343 -3.71 -1.44 -10.40
N ASP A 344 -4.53 -1.53 -11.44
CA ASP A 344 -4.50 -0.60 -12.57
C ASP A 344 -5.22 0.72 -12.26
N GLY A 345 -5.10 1.67 -13.18
CA GLY A 345 -5.73 2.99 -13.04
C GLY A 345 -7.26 2.93 -12.93
N ASN A 346 -7.94 1.97 -13.62
CA ASN A 346 -9.40 1.85 -13.54
C ASN A 346 -9.86 1.41 -12.15
N GLU A 347 -9.07 0.60 -11.46
CA GLU A 347 -9.33 0.25 -10.07
C GLU A 347 -9.10 1.45 -9.15
N ALA A 348 -8.01 2.17 -9.36
CA ALA A 348 -7.62 3.29 -8.51
C ALA A 348 -8.54 4.52 -8.65
N VAL A 349 -9.10 4.78 -9.82
CA VAL A 349 -10.03 5.92 -10.01
C VAL A 349 -11.32 5.74 -9.22
N LYS A 350 -11.73 4.51 -8.92
CA LYS A 350 -12.89 4.24 -8.04
C LYS A 350 -12.65 4.76 -6.63
N ASP A 351 -11.44 4.55 -6.08
CA ASP A 351 -11.09 5.10 -4.76
C ASP A 351 -11.13 6.63 -4.76
N LEU A 352 -10.65 7.28 -5.84
CA LEU A 352 -10.73 8.73 -5.97
C LEU A 352 -12.17 9.23 -6.06
N LYS A 353 -13.06 8.55 -6.79
CA LYS A 353 -14.50 8.87 -6.83
C LYS A 353 -15.14 8.77 -5.45
N ILE A 354 -14.74 7.76 -4.65
CA ILE A 354 -15.22 7.62 -3.27
C ILE A 354 -14.70 8.76 -2.40
N ILE A 355 -13.42 9.14 -2.53
CA ILE A 355 -12.83 10.27 -1.80
C ILE A 355 -13.54 11.59 -2.16
N ASP A 356 -13.76 11.85 -3.45
CA ASP A 356 -14.51 13.04 -3.91
C ASP A 356 -15.92 13.06 -3.30
N ALA A 357 -16.61 11.92 -3.24
CA ALA A 357 -17.93 11.79 -2.63
C ALA A 357 -17.90 11.95 -1.10
N ILE A 358 -16.82 11.50 -0.41
CA ILE A 358 -16.60 11.74 1.02
C ILE A 358 -16.54 13.25 1.30
N TYR A 359 -15.70 13.98 0.55
CA TYR A 359 -15.61 15.43 0.71
C TYR A 359 -16.92 16.14 0.36
N LEU A 360 -17.68 15.66 -0.64
CA LEU A 360 -19.00 16.16 -0.95
C LEU A 360 -20.00 15.91 0.19
N ALA A 361 -19.99 14.72 0.79
CA ALA A 361 -20.83 14.36 1.93
C ALA A 361 -20.54 15.27 3.15
N ILE A 362 -19.26 15.53 3.45
CA ILE A 362 -18.85 16.48 4.51
C ILE A 362 -19.40 17.88 4.21
N LYS A 363 -19.19 18.38 3.00
CA LYS A 363 -19.62 19.73 2.60
C LYS A 363 -21.13 19.91 2.66
N THR A 364 -21.90 18.89 2.32
CA THR A 364 -23.36 18.97 2.21
C THR A 364 -24.10 18.50 3.45
N GLY A 365 -23.43 17.73 4.34
CA GLY A 365 -24.04 17.03 5.47
C GLY A 365 -25.04 15.94 5.04
N LYS A 366 -24.95 15.46 3.79
CA LYS A 366 -25.90 14.50 3.21
C LYS A 366 -25.18 13.23 2.75
N ARG A 367 -25.94 12.13 2.70
CA ARG A 367 -25.54 10.93 1.99
C ARG A 367 -25.33 11.25 0.51
N VAL A 368 -24.28 10.69 -0.07
CA VAL A 368 -23.96 10.76 -1.50
C VAL A 368 -24.03 9.36 -2.10
N ASP A 369 -24.81 9.20 -3.17
CA ASP A 369 -24.88 7.94 -3.92
C ASP A 369 -23.69 7.87 -4.90
N LEU A 370 -23.11 6.68 -5.02
CA LEU A 370 -21.89 6.40 -5.79
C LEU A 370 -22.22 5.73 -7.12
N LYS A 371 -21.49 6.14 -8.18
CA LYS A 371 -21.43 5.47 -9.50
C LYS A 371 -19.96 5.25 -9.85
N LEU A 372 -19.46 4.05 -9.60
CA LEU A 372 -18.06 3.69 -9.75
C LEU A 372 -17.77 3.00 -11.08
#